data_847d8936e6ba2af2a7d648f1dd98aebd
#
_entry.id   847d8936e6ba2af2a7d648f1dd98aebd
#
_cell.length_a   1.000
_cell.length_b   1.000
_cell.length_c   1.000
_cell.angle_alpha   90.00
_cell.angle_beta   90.00
_cell.angle_gamma   90.00
#
_symmetry.space_group_name_H-M   'P 1'
#
loop_
_entity.id
_entity.type
_entity.pdbx_description
1 polymer ?
#
loop_
_entity_poly.entity_id
_entity_poly.type
_entity_poly.pdbx_seq_one_letter_code
_entity_poly.pdbx_strand_id
1 'polypeptide(L)'
;MRLPDFPWDHLVSFKEKARAHPYGLVDLSVGTPVDATPQVVRHALAGSADAPGYPLTAGTPDLREAAAGWLARRLGVVVEPSAVLPVLGTKELVAQLPAQLGLEPGDRVWVPTPAYPTYEVGALLARCEPVVGPAEGVTLVWLNSPGNPTGRVLSVEEMRAVVNWARERGVIVASDECYIELGWEARAVSVLHPDVCGGSHEGLLAVHSLSKRSNLAGYRAGFVTGDPELVDGLLQIRKHSGLMMPTPVQAATTAALADDMHVADQRARYANRRAVLAAALAVAGFTIDHSEAGLYLWATRGEDCWVTVDALSSVGVLVAPGSFYGESGRRHVRVALTAPDAQIATVPERMTMLPMTGGQNAQSGRPGQYGVGDGWAQGPAATGGYPQPPQPPQPAHARHDAYQNSYQDAYPPESYPPESYQQPESYQPDRYGTGDAAHTGGHRVGGSASPAGAFDRDHRYRTDQPAPRPYETGQQPLPPYSTGQNPLPPYSTGQQPLPPYDTGPSHAPQYRSAAAPEADAPAGTSGPGNPDGSGGPADHDGARGWRAEPDIR
;
A
#
# COMPACT_ATOMS: atom_id res chain seq x y z
N MET A 1 -16.47 -5.18 -20.41
CA MET A 1 -16.13 -4.14 -19.41
C MET A 1 -15.21 -3.12 -20.10
N ARG A 2 -15.43 -1.83 -19.94
CA ARG A 2 -14.53 -0.78 -20.41
C ARG A 2 -13.98 -0.05 -19.18
N LEU A 3 -12.66 -0.13 -18.98
CA LEU A 3 -11.95 0.61 -17.94
C LEU A 3 -11.59 2.00 -18.45
N PRO A 4 -11.39 2.99 -17.56
CA PRO A 4 -10.79 4.26 -17.91
C PRO A 4 -9.42 4.08 -18.57
N ASP A 5 -9.02 5.01 -19.43
CA ASP A 5 -7.67 5.03 -19.98
C ASP A 5 -6.65 5.20 -18.85
N PHE A 6 -5.43 4.66 -19.04
CA PHE A 6 -4.40 4.78 -18.00
C PHE A 6 -3.90 6.24 -17.95
N PRO A 7 -4.12 6.97 -16.83
CA PRO A 7 -3.96 8.43 -16.85
C PRO A 7 -2.56 8.92 -17.23
N TRP A 8 -1.50 8.18 -16.87
CA TRP A 8 -0.12 8.59 -17.14
C TRP A 8 0.27 8.57 -18.61
N ASP A 9 -0.49 7.87 -19.47
CA ASP A 9 -0.26 7.87 -20.92
C ASP A 9 -0.47 9.28 -21.53
N HIS A 10 -1.25 10.12 -20.88
CA HIS A 10 -1.46 11.51 -21.29
C HIS A 10 -0.27 12.44 -20.98
N LEU A 11 0.73 11.99 -20.20
CA LEU A 11 1.91 12.79 -19.84
C LEU A 11 3.07 12.67 -20.83
N VAL A 12 3.00 11.82 -21.85
CA VAL A 12 4.12 11.50 -22.75
C VAL A 12 4.68 12.78 -23.40
N SER A 13 3.85 13.62 -24.01
CA SER A 13 4.29 14.85 -24.67
C SER A 13 4.90 15.88 -23.70
N PHE A 14 4.36 15.99 -22.49
CA PHE A 14 4.90 16.85 -21.43
C PHE A 14 6.25 16.34 -20.92
N LYS A 15 6.41 15.02 -20.83
CA LYS A 15 7.67 14.38 -20.45
C LYS A 15 8.76 14.65 -21.49
N GLU A 16 8.44 14.54 -22.77
CA GLU A 16 9.35 14.89 -23.88
C GLU A 16 9.74 16.37 -23.83
N LYS A 17 8.77 17.26 -23.63
CA LYS A 17 9.01 18.69 -23.46
C LYS A 17 9.97 18.96 -22.29
N ALA A 18 9.74 18.34 -21.13
CA ALA A 18 10.60 18.51 -19.96
C ALA A 18 12.01 17.91 -20.17
N ARG A 19 12.14 16.80 -20.90
CA ARG A 19 13.46 16.21 -21.27
C ARG A 19 14.28 17.14 -22.20
N ALA A 20 13.61 17.89 -23.05
CA ALA A 20 14.28 18.82 -23.96
C ALA A 20 14.85 20.07 -23.26
N HIS A 21 14.54 20.29 -21.99
CA HIS A 21 15.11 21.40 -21.21
C HIS A 21 16.64 21.22 -21.06
N PRO A 22 17.48 22.29 -21.17
CA PRO A 22 18.94 22.20 -21.12
C PRO A 22 19.49 21.48 -19.89
N TYR A 23 18.81 21.57 -18.75
CA TYR A 23 19.18 20.86 -17.51
C TYR A 23 18.46 19.51 -17.33
N GLY A 24 17.81 19.00 -18.38
CA GLY A 24 17.11 17.72 -18.37
C GLY A 24 15.84 17.69 -17.52
N LEU A 25 15.27 16.51 -17.39
CA LEU A 25 14.00 16.24 -16.69
C LEU A 25 14.21 16.04 -15.19
N VAL A 26 13.38 16.67 -14.37
CA VAL A 26 13.08 16.27 -12.99
C VAL A 26 11.67 15.71 -12.93
N ASP A 27 11.54 14.38 -12.79
CA ASP A 27 10.24 13.71 -12.80
C ASP A 27 9.67 13.60 -11.38
N LEU A 28 8.68 14.44 -11.07
CA LEU A 28 7.93 14.49 -9.82
C LEU A 28 6.47 14.02 -10.01
N SER A 29 6.16 13.36 -11.13
CA SER A 29 4.82 12.91 -11.48
C SER A 29 4.45 11.57 -10.84
N VAL A 30 5.44 10.69 -10.60
CA VAL A 30 5.21 9.32 -10.10
C VAL A 30 5.83 9.15 -8.71
N GLY A 31 5.05 8.68 -7.75
CA GLY A 31 5.52 8.41 -6.39
C GLY A 31 6.29 7.09 -6.27
N THR A 32 7.28 6.85 -7.14
CA THR A 32 8.14 5.66 -7.10
C THR A 32 9.42 5.99 -6.33
N PRO A 33 9.79 5.24 -5.27
CA PRO A 33 11.06 5.42 -4.57
C PRO A 33 12.25 5.29 -5.52
N VAL A 34 13.23 6.18 -5.35
CA VAL A 34 14.48 6.21 -6.13
C VAL A 34 15.72 5.92 -5.29
N ASP A 35 15.55 5.88 -3.98
CA ASP A 35 16.62 5.57 -3.04
C ASP A 35 16.84 4.06 -2.95
N ALA A 36 18.07 3.67 -2.58
CA ALA A 36 18.44 2.27 -2.49
C ALA A 36 17.58 1.49 -1.50
N THR A 37 17.29 0.23 -1.85
CA THR A 37 16.69 -0.72 -0.91
C THR A 37 17.60 -0.89 0.31
N PRO A 38 17.06 -0.84 1.54
CA PRO A 38 17.85 -0.95 2.77
C PRO A 38 18.71 -2.21 2.81
N GLN A 39 19.91 -2.12 3.39
CA GLN A 39 20.86 -3.23 3.41
C GLN A 39 20.32 -4.44 4.15
N VAL A 40 19.63 -4.23 5.28
CA VAL A 40 18.97 -5.30 6.07
C VAL A 40 18.00 -6.12 5.22
N VAL A 41 17.24 -5.44 4.35
CA VAL A 41 16.30 -6.08 3.42
C VAL A 41 17.02 -6.88 2.35
N ARG A 42 18.08 -6.31 1.74
CA ARG A 42 18.88 -6.99 0.71
C ARG A 42 19.57 -8.25 1.27
N HIS A 43 20.07 -8.19 2.51
CA HIS A 43 20.67 -9.35 3.17
C HIS A 43 19.64 -10.45 3.42
N ALA A 44 18.45 -10.11 3.93
CA ALA A 44 17.38 -11.08 4.15
C ALA A 44 16.91 -11.73 2.84
N LEU A 45 16.78 -10.94 1.77
CA LEU A 45 16.46 -11.44 0.43
C LEU A 45 17.51 -12.44 -0.08
N ALA A 46 18.78 -12.08 0.00
CA ALA A 46 19.89 -12.93 -0.44
C ALA A 46 19.99 -14.22 0.40
N GLY A 47 19.81 -14.13 1.71
CA GLY A 47 19.80 -15.28 2.62
C GLY A 47 18.64 -16.26 2.40
N SER A 48 17.59 -15.83 1.71
CA SER A 48 16.40 -16.64 1.40
C SER A 48 16.24 -16.93 -0.10
N ALA A 49 17.30 -16.75 -0.90
CA ALA A 49 17.25 -16.93 -2.35
C ALA A 49 17.04 -18.40 -2.76
N ASP A 50 17.53 -19.35 -1.96
CA ASP A 50 17.29 -20.80 -2.17
C ASP A 50 15.91 -21.17 -1.58
N ALA A 51 14.87 -21.02 -2.39
CA ALA A 51 13.47 -21.26 -2.00
C ALA A 51 12.72 -21.99 -3.13
N PRO A 52 13.02 -23.28 -3.39
CA PRO A 52 12.46 -24.04 -4.51
C PRO A 52 10.98 -24.41 -4.33
N GLY A 53 10.46 -24.35 -3.09
CA GLY A 53 9.06 -24.67 -2.78
C GLY A 53 8.10 -23.52 -3.05
N TYR A 54 6.80 -23.84 -3.19
CA TYR A 54 5.76 -22.82 -3.27
C TYR A 54 5.69 -21.99 -1.98
N PRO A 55 5.52 -20.66 -2.07
CA PRO A 55 5.37 -19.83 -0.89
C PRO A 55 4.10 -20.14 -0.11
N LEU A 56 4.11 -19.88 1.19
CA LEU A 56 2.89 -19.89 2.00
C LEU A 56 2.01 -18.68 1.66
N THR A 57 0.78 -18.92 1.20
CA THR A 57 -0.19 -17.85 0.91
C THR A 57 -0.51 -17.03 2.17
N ALA A 58 -0.65 -17.69 3.32
CA ALA A 58 -0.89 -17.04 4.61
C ALA A 58 0.30 -16.19 5.08
N GLY A 59 1.47 -16.32 4.45
CA GLY A 59 2.74 -15.80 4.97
C GLY A 59 3.39 -16.71 5.98
N THR A 60 4.71 -16.57 6.11
CA THR A 60 5.45 -17.29 7.16
C THR A 60 5.01 -16.80 8.55
N PRO A 61 5.10 -17.65 9.60
CA PRO A 61 4.85 -17.19 10.98
C PRO A 61 5.67 -15.95 11.33
N ASP A 62 6.96 -15.95 11.02
CA ASP A 62 7.87 -14.82 11.30
C ASP A 62 7.40 -13.51 10.64
N LEU A 63 6.88 -13.56 9.39
CA LEU A 63 6.35 -12.38 8.72
C LEU A 63 5.12 -11.85 9.45
N ARG A 64 4.19 -12.73 9.81
CA ARG A 64 2.95 -12.35 10.49
C ARG A 64 3.22 -11.77 11.88
N GLU A 65 4.13 -12.40 12.63
CA GLU A 65 4.59 -11.92 13.94
C GLU A 65 5.30 -10.56 13.82
N ALA A 66 6.19 -10.39 12.83
CA ALA A 66 6.86 -9.11 12.58
C ALA A 66 5.86 -8.00 12.22
N ALA A 67 4.82 -8.31 11.44
CA ALA A 67 3.78 -7.35 11.10
C ALA A 67 2.91 -6.98 12.32
N ALA A 68 2.45 -7.96 13.10
CA ALA A 68 1.70 -7.73 14.34
C ALA A 68 2.54 -6.93 15.36
N GLY A 69 3.82 -7.28 15.52
CA GLY A 69 4.75 -6.56 16.38
C GLY A 69 5.01 -5.12 15.91
N TRP A 70 5.10 -4.89 14.59
CA TRP A 70 5.21 -3.54 14.04
C TRP A 70 3.95 -2.72 14.29
N LEU A 71 2.75 -3.27 14.07
CA LEU A 71 1.47 -2.61 14.35
C LEU A 71 1.39 -2.18 15.82
N ALA A 72 1.72 -3.08 16.74
CA ALA A 72 1.71 -2.77 18.18
C ALA A 72 2.73 -1.69 18.53
N ARG A 73 3.97 -1.82 18.05
CA ARG A 73 5.08 -0.91 18.40
C ARG A 73 4.92 0.47 17.77
N ARG A 74 4.48 0.55 16.51
CA ARG A 74 4.44 1.81 15.76
C ARG A 74 3.10 2.50 15.78
N LEU A 75 2.01 1.73 15.79
CA LEU A 75 0.66 2.25 15.61
C LEU A 75 -0.23 2.09 16.86
N GLY A 76 0.20 1.34 17.88
CA GLY A 76 -0.61 1.04 19.06
C GLY A 76 -1.80 0.11 18.74
N VAL A 77 -1.70 -0.67 17.67
CA VAL A 77 -2.73 -1.60 17.21
C VAL A 77 -2.32 -3.02 17.57
N VAL A 78 -3.18 -3.76 18.25
CA VAL A 78 -2.95 -5.16 18.63
C VAL A 78 -3.80 -6.06 17.74
N VAL A 79 -3.16 -6.93 16.98
CA VAL A 79 -3.81 -7.96 16.15
C VAL A 79 -3.14 -9.31 16.39
N GLU A 80 -3.92 -10.38 16.26
CA GLU A 80 -3.34 -11.73 16.23
C GLU A 80 -2.54 -11.91 14.93
N PRO A 81 -1.38 -12.59 14.96
CA PRO A 81 -0.62 -12.86 13.74
C PRO A 81 -1.42 -13.59 12.65
N SER A 82 -2.43 -14.39 13.02
CA SER A 82 -3.35 -15.05 12.09
C SER A 82 -4.22 -14.06 11.29
N ALA A 83 -4.47 -12.87 11.84
CA ALA A 83 -5.20 -11.79 11.17
C ALA A 83 -4.31 -10.89 10.30
N VAL A 84 -3.11 -11.33 9.95
CA VAL A 84 -2.21 -10.66 8.99
C VAL A 84 -2.07 -11.51 7.74
N LEU A 85 -2.31 -10.91 6.56
CA LEU A 85 -2.23 -11.57 5.27
C LEU A 85 -1.33 -10.79 4.30
N PRO A 86 -0.18 -11.34 3.86
CA PRO A 86 0.69 -10.69 2.89
C PRO A 86 0.02 -10.62 1.50
N VAL A 87 0.29 -9.53 0.78
CA VAL A 87 -0.26 -9.27 -0.55
C VAL A 87 0.82 -8.87 -1.54
N LEU A 88 0.56 -9.03 -2.85
CA LEU A 88 1.49 -8.70 -3.95
C LEU A 88 1.53 -7.18 -4.21
N GLY A 89 1.78 -6.42 -3.11
CA GLY A 89 1.66 -4.98 -3.06
C GLY A 89 0.21 -4.52 -2.98
N THR A 90 0.00 -3.38 -2.34
CA THR A 90 -1.35 -2.89 -2.02
C THR A 90 -2.17 -2.52 -3.25
N LYS A 91 -1.55 -2.11 -4.36
CA LYS A 91 -2.28 -1.82 -5.61
C LYS A 91 -3.05 -3.03 -6.14
N GLU A 92 -2.44 -4.22 -6.08
CA GLU A 92 -3.10 -5.47 -6.49
C GLU A 92 -4.32 -5.72 -5.60
N LEU A 93 -4.13 -5.65 -4.27
CA LEU A 93 -5.22 -5.85 -3.32
C LEU A 93 -6.36 -4.84 -3.53
N VAL A 94 -6.04 -3.54 -3.61
CA VAL A 94 -7.03 -2.47 -3.83
C VAL A 94 -7.87 -2.73 -5.08
N ALA A 95 -7.22 -3.14 -6.17
CA ALA A 95 -7.92 -3.43 -7.42
C ALA A 95 -8.82 -4.67 -7.35
N GLN A 96 -8.51 -5.64 -6.51
CA GLN A 96 -9.22 -6.92 -6.44
C GLN A 96 -10.11 -7.05 -5.21
N LEU A 97 -9.97 -6.18 -4.20
CA LEU A 97 -10.65 -6.32 -2.93
C LEU A 97 -12.19 -6.39 -3.05
N PRO A 98 -12.86 -5.54 -3.86
CA PRO A 98 -14.31 -5.65 -4.00
C PRO A 98 -14.75 -7.04 -4.49
N ALA A 99 -14.07 -7.59 -5.49
CA ALA A 99 -14.36 -8.92 -6.01
C ALA A 99 -14.01 -10.04 -5.01
N GLN A 100 -12.89 -9.91 -4.29
CA GLN A 100 -12.47 -10.89 -3.26
C GLN A 100 -13.36 -10.85 -2.01
N LEU A 101 -14.02 -9.74 -1.72
CA LEU A 101 -15.03 -9.65 -0.67
C LEU A 101 -16.40 -10.18 -1.10
N GLY A 102 -16.53 -10.63 -2.37
CA GLY A 102 -17.78 -11.19 -2.89
C GLY A 102 -18.84 -10.13 -3.21
N LEU A 103 -18.43 -8.88 -3.47
CA LEU A 103 -19.38 -7.86 -3.90
C LEU A 103 -20.02 -8.25 -5.24
N GLU A 104 -21.32 -8.03 -5.36
CA GLU A 104 -22.11 -8.38 -6.54
C GLU A 104 -22.23 -7.21 -7.53
N PRO A 105 -22.48 -7.49 -8.83
CA PRO A 105 -22.73 -6.44 -9.80
C PRO A 105 -23.87 -5.52 -9.40
N GLY A 106 -23.60 -4.22 -9.29
CA GLY A 106 -24.55 -3.21 -8.85
C GLY A 106 -24.41 -2.78 -7.39
N ASP A 107 -23.60 -3.49 -6.60
CA ASP A 107 -23.19 -3.00 -5.28
C ASP A 107 -22.43 -1.68 -5.42
N ARG A 108 -22.47 -0.87 -4.36
CA ARG A 108 -21.83 0.44 -4.34
C ARG A 108 -20.58 0.43 -3.48
N VAL A 109 -19.51 1.01 -4.04
CA VAL A 109 -18.24 1.21 -3.34
C VAL A 109 -18.03 2.70 -3.11
N TRP A 110 -18.05 3.12 -1.84
CA TRP A 110 -17.73 4.50 -1.49
C TRP A 110 -16.22 4.73 -1.61
N VAL A 111 -15.83 5.61 -2.54
CA VAL A 111 -14.45 6.04 -2.75
C VAL A 111 -14.24 7.47 -2.28
N PRO A 112 -13.06 7.82 -1.72
CA PRO A 112 -12.75 9.20 -1.36
C PRO A 112 -12.64 10.10 -2.62
N THR A 113 -12.70 11.40 -2.44
CA THR A 113 -12.48 12.37 -3.53
C THR A 113 -11.74 13.60 -3.01
N PRO A 114 -10.64 14.06 -3.68
CA PRO A 114 -9.95 13.37 -4.78
C PRO A 114 -9.33 12.05 -4.32
N ALA A 115 -9.15 11.09 -5.23
CA ALA A 115 -8.75 9.74 -4.87
C ALA A 115 -7.67 9.14 -5.76
N TYR A 116 -6.96 8.18 -5.22
CA TYR A 116 -6.13 7.26 -6.01
C TYR A 116 -7.03 6.46 -6.98
N PRO A 117 -6.79 6.54 -8.31
CA PRO A 117 -7.73 6.00 -9.31
C PRO A 117 -8.03 4.51 -9.18
N THR A 118 -7.19 3.75 -8.50
CA THR A 118 -7.36 2.29 -8.39
C THR A 118 -8.57 1.90 -7.53
N TYR A 119 -9.07 2.75 -6.64
CA TYR A 119 -10.31 2.45 -5.90
C TYR A 119 -11.50 2.36 -6.84
N GLU A 120 -11.66 3.34 -7.74
CA GLU A 120 -12.68 3.32 -8.79
C GLU A 120 -12.49 2.12 -9.73
N VAL A 121 -11.26 1.89 -10.20
CA VAL A 121 -10.94 0.75 -11.07
C VAL A 121 -11.29 -0.58 -10.39
N GLY A 122 -11.02 -0.73 -9.09
CA GLY A 122 -11.37 -1.94 -8.32
C GLY A 122 -12.88 -2.17 -8.27
N ALA A 123 -13.68 -1.13 -8.02
CA ALA A 123 -15.12 -1.21 -8.07
C ALA A 123 -15.63 -1.63 -9.47
N LEU A 124 -15.11 -0.99 -10.52
CA LEU A 124 -15.47 -1.32 -11.91
C LEU A 124 -15.07 -2.75 -12.30
N LEU A 125 -13.91 -3.25 -11.84
CA LEU A 125 -13.48 -4.64 -12.09
C LEU A 125 -14.47 -5.65 -11.48
N ALA A 126 -15.02 -5.36 -10.31
CA ALA A 126 -16.06 -6.14 -9.67
C ALA A 126 -17.49 -5.87 -10.23
N ARG A 127 -17.62 -4.97 -11.22
CA ARG A 127 -18.90 -4.50 -11.77
C ARG A 127 -19.75 -3.74 -10.76
N CYS A 128 -19.15 -3.23 -9.71
CA CYS A 128 -19.77 -2.36 -8.72
C CYS A 128 -19.80 -0.90 -9.21
N GLU A 129 -20.67 -0.10 -8.59
CA GLU A 129 -20.80 1.34 -8.85
C GLU A 129 -19.89 2.13 -7.88
N PRO A 130 -18.84 2.84 -8.33
CA PRO A 130 -18.12 3.75 -7.46
C PRO A 130 -18.97 4.98 -7.15
N VAL A 131 -19.08 5.33 -5.86
CA VAL A 131 -19.85 6.47 -5.38
C VAL A 131 -19.01 7.33 -4.43
N VAL A 132 -19.35 8.61 -4.30
CA VAL A 132 -18.72 9.53 -3.37
C VAL A 132 -19.67 9.80 -2.19
N GLY A 133 -19.17 9.59 -0.99
CA GLY A 133 -19.95 9.80 0.23
C GLY A 133 -20.89 8.66 0.59
N PRO A 134 -21.60 8.79 1.74
CA PRO A 134 -22.55 7.81 2.20
C PRO A 134 -23.77 7.78 1.28
N ALA A 135 -24.02 6.64 0.66
CA ALA A 135 -25.17 6.40 -0.21
C ALA A 135 -25.88 5.11 0.20
N GLU A 136 -27.15 4.97 -0.18
CA GLU A 136 -27.89 3.72 -0.03
C GLU A 136 -27.26 2.62 -0.89
N GLY A 137 -27.18 1.38 -0.38
CA GLY A 137 -26.60 0.25 -1.09
C GLY A 137 -25.06 0.24 -1.14
N VAL A 138 -24.39 1.08 -0.35
CA VAL A 138 -22.93 0.97 -0.15
C VAL A 138 -22.63 -0.29 0.64
N THR A 139 -21.71 -1.12 0.13
CA THR A 139 -21.25 -2.38 0.75
C THR A 139 -19.79 -2.31 1.17
N LEU A 140 -18.99 -1.42 0.57
CA LEU A 140 -17.59 -1.20 0.89
C LEU A 140 -17.27 0.30 0.92
N VAL A 141 -16.55 0.74 1.95
CA VAL A 141 -15.98 2.10 2.06
C VAL A 141 -14.47 2.03 1.98
N TRP A 142 -13.87 2.87 1.13
CA TRP A 142 -12.44 3.14 1.17
C TRP A 142 -12.14 4.40 1.99
N LEU A 143 -11.31 4.25 3.03
CA LEU A 143 -10.59 5.35 3.66
C LEU A 143 -9.17 5.40 3.10
N ASN A 144 -8.58 6.59 3.05
CA ASN A 144 -7.17 6.76 2.69
C ASN A 144 -6.55 7.87 3.55
N SER A 145 -5.85 7.47 4.60
CA SER A 145 -5.21 8.39 5.55
C SER A 145 -3.83 7.89 5.96
N PRO A 146 -2.75 8.63 5.60
CA PRO A 146 -2.70 9.86 4.81
C PRO A 146 -3.13 9.70 3.35
N GLY A 147 -3.81 10.70 2.82
CA GLY A 147 -4.45 10.65 1.52
C GLY A 147 -3.50 10.79 0.32
N ASN A 148 -3.75 10.06 -0.74
CA ASN A 148 -3.17 10.28 -2.06
C ASN A 148 -4.28 10.77 -3.00
N PRO A 149 -4.24 12.01 -3.50
CA PRO A 149 -3.05 12.86 -3.72
C PRO A 149 -2.76 13.90 -2.63
N THR A 150 -3.67 14.16 -1.69
CA THR A 150 -3.71 15.39 -0.89
C THR A 150 -2.71 15.42 0.26
N GLY A 151 -2.27 14.27 0.76
CA GLY A 151 -1.50 14.19 2.01
C GLY A 151 -2.32 14.53 3.27
N ARG A 152 -3.66 14.68 3.14
CA ARG A 152 -4.56 14.95 4.27
C ARG A 152 -4.56 13.78 5.25
N VAL A 153 -4.55 14.11 6.53
CA VAL A 153 -4.73 13.15 7.61
C VAL A 153 -6.14 13.29 8.18
N LEU A 154 -6.89 12.19 8.16
CA LEU A 154 -8.22 12.15 8.78
C LEU A 154 -8.07 12.16 10.30
N SER A 155 -8.93 12.91 10.98
CA SER A 155 -9.00 12.90 12.44
C SER A 155 -9.60 11.59 12.96
N VAL A 156 -9.36 11.30 14.24
CA VAL A 156 -9.95 10.15 14.93
C VAL A 156 -11.48 10.22 14.86
N GLU A 157 -12.04 11.42 15.02
CA GLU A 157 -13.48 11.67 15.02
C GLU A 157 -14.09 11.41 13.64
N GLU A 158 -13.43 11.87 12.57
CA GLU A 158 -13.86 11.62 11.19
C GLU A 158 -13.88 10.12 10.88
N MET A 159 -12.79 9.41 11.20
CA MET A 159 -12.71 7.97 10.97
C MET A 159 -13.74 7.20 11.82
N ARG A 160 -13.88 7.56 13.10
CA ARG A 160 -14.87 6.94 14.00
C ARG A 160 -16.30 7.14 13.49
N ALA A 161 -16.62 8.31 12.95
CA ALA A 161 -17.93 8.59 12.37
C ALA A 161 -18.23 7.64 11.20
N VAL A 162 -17.25 7.41 10.31
CA VAL A 162 -17.38 6.47 9.19
C VAL A 162 -17.50 5.03 9.69
N VAL A 163 -16.68 4.61 10.65
CA VAL A 163 -16.74 3.25 11.23
C VAL A 163 -18.11 2.98 11.87
N ASN A 164 -18.63 3.92 12.64
CA ASN A 164 -19.94 3.77 13.28
C ASN A 164 -21.06 3.70 12.22
N TRP A 165 -21.04 4.61 11.23
CA TRP A 165 -22.00 4.59 10.13
C TRP A 165 -21.98 3.25 9.38
N ALA A 166 -20.80 2.70 9.13
CA ALA A 166 -20.61 1.43 8.45
C ALA A 166 -21.16 0.24 9.25
N ARG A 167 -20.85 0.18 10.55
CA ARG A 167 -21.31 -0.89 11.45
C ARG A 167 -22.83 -0.94 11.59
N GLU A 168 -23.48 0.23 11.70
CA GLU A 168 -24.95 0.30 11.75
C GLU A 168 -25.62 -0.32 10.51
N ARG A 169 -24.85 -0.52 9.41
CA ARG A 169 -25.37 -0.95 8.10
C ARG A 169 -24.74 -2.25 7.59
N GLY A 170 -23.86 -2.87 8.37
CA GLY A 170 -23.11 -4.06 7.95
C GLY A 170 -22.17 -3.81 6.77
N VAL A 171 -21.64 -2.58 6.64
CA VAL A 171 -20.73 -2.17 5.55
C VAL A 171 -19.28 -2.40 5.97
N ILE A 172 -18.47 -2.94 5.07
CA ILE A 172 -17.04 -3.13 5.29
C ILE A 172 -16.29 -1.81 5.08
N VAL A 173 -15.33 -1.52 5.97
CA VAL A 173 -14.41 -0.38 5.83
C VAL A 173 -13.01 -0.89 5.56
N ALA A 174 -12.44 -0.53 4.42
CA ALA A 174 -11.04 -0.75 4.08
C ALA A 174 -10.27 0.57 4.12
N SER A 175 -9.23 0.66 4.98
CA SER A 175 -8.39 1.83 5.14
C SER A 175 -7.04 1.60 4.47
N ASP A 176 -6.73 2.38 3.43
CA ASP A 176 -5.41 2.40 2.80
C ASP A 176 -4.48 3.31 3.61
N GLU A 177 -3.58 2.68 4.37
CA GLU A 177 -2.64 3.30 5.29
C GLU A 177 -1.20 3.26 4.79
N CYS A 178 -1.01 3.20 3.45
CA CYS A 178 0.30 3.07 2.82
C CYS A 178 1.31 4.16 3.20
N TYR A 179 0.86 5.31 3.70
CA TYR A 179 1.70 6.45 4.08
C TYR A 179 1.69 6.73 5.59
N ILE A 180 1.18 5.85 6.42
CA ILE A 180 0.93 6.09 7.86
C ILE A 180 2.18 6.51 8.63
N GLU A 181 3.39 6.07 8.23
CA GLU A 181 4.66 6.44 8.85
C GLU A 181 5.29 7.71 8.28
N LEU A 182 4.68 8.33 7.26
CA LEU A 182 5.19 9.54 6.60
C LEU A 182 4.42 10.79 7.05
N GLY A 183 4.29 10.99 8.37
CA GLY A 183 3.73 12.20 8.96
C GLY A 183 4.76 13.33 9.03
N TRP A 184 4.33 14.55 8.69
CA TRP A 184 5.14 15.78 8.74
C TRP A 184 4.66 16.73 9.82
N GLU A 185 3.41 17.19 9.70
CA GLU A 185 2.72 18.14 10.58
C GLU A 185 1.64 17.46 11.40
N ALA A 186 1.14 16.30 10.93
CA ALA A 186 0.17 15.47 11.63
C ALA A 186 0.65 14.03 11.74
N ARG A 187 0.25 13.37 12.83
CA ARG A 187 0.42 11.92 13.00
C ARG A 187 -0.88 11.22 12.57
N ALA A 188 -0.79 10.38 11.56
CA ALA A 188 -1.91 9.53 11.17
C ALA A 188 -2.15 8.42 12.22
N VAL A 189 -3.41 8.07 12.40
CA VAL A 189 -3.88 6.99 13.27
C VAL A 189 -4.47 5.91 12.39
N SER A 190 -4.26 4.64 12.74
CA SER A 190 -4.86 3.50 12.01
C SER A 190 -6.37 3.40 12.29
N VAL A 191 -7.14 2.93 11.31
CA VAL A 191 -8.56 2.59 11.51
C VAL A 191 -8.76 1.52 12.59
N LEU A 192 -7.74 0.69 12.82
CA LEU A 192 -7.74 -0.38 13.83
C LEU A 192 -7.31 0.11 15.23
N HIS A 193 -6.90 1.39 15.39
CA HIS A 193 -6.56 1.92 16.70
C HIS A 193 -7.79 1.97 17.60
N PRO A 194 -7.69 1.60 18.90
CA PRO A 194 -8.84 1.59 19.82
C PRO A 194 -9.63 2.89 19.84
N ASP A 195 -8.96 4.04 19.71
CA ASP A 195 -9.63 5.35 19.66
C ASP A 195 -10.53 5.52 18.44
N VAL A 196 -10.31 4.78 17.35
CA VAL A 196 -11.14 4.80 16.15
C VAL A 196 -12.17 3.69 16.18
N CYS A 197 -11.71 2.44 16.37
CA CYS A 197 -12.55 1.24 16.23
C CYS A 197 -13.31 0.88 17.53
N GLY A 198 -13.03 1.52 18.67
CA GLY A 198 -13.66 1.19 19.94
C GLY A 198 -13.26 -0.19 20.48
N GLY A 199 -12.11 -0.74 20.03
CA GLY A 199 -11.57 -2.02 20.47
C GLY A 199 -12.08 -3.25 19.70
N SER A 200 -12.99 -3.10 18.73
CA SER A 200 -13.42 -4.18 17.82
C SER A 200 -12.91 -3.93 16.40
N HIS A 201 -12.37 -4.96 15.75
CA HIS A 201 -11.95 -4.90 14.35
C HIS A 201 -13.02 -5.44 13.39
N GLU A 202 -14.19 -5.83 13.89
CA GLU A 202 -15.30 -6.35 13.08
C GLU A 202 -15.65 -5.39 11.93
N GLY A 203 -15.68 -5.92 10.70
CA GLY A 203 -15.94 -5.19 9.47
C GLY A 203 -14.81 -4.24 9.02
N LEU A 204 -13.63 -4.26 9.65
CA LEU A 204 -12.52 -3.34 9.36
C LEU A 204 -11.32 -4.05 8.76
N LEU A 205 -10.76 -3.47 7.71
CA LEU A 205 -9.49 -3.87 7.10
C LEU A 205 -8.54 -2.67 7.01
N ALA A 206 -7.29 -2.84 7.45
CA ALA A 206 -6.20 -1.89 7.24
C ALA A 206 -5.19 -2.45 6.24
N VAL A 207 -4.78 -1.63 5.27
CA VAL A 207 -3.89 -2.02 4.17
C VAL A 207 -2.57 -1.27 4.30
N HIS A 208 -1.47 -2.02 4.44
CA HIS A 208 -0.13 -1.47 4.68
C HIS A 208 0.86 -1.85 3.58
N SER A 209 1.69 -0.90 3.18
CA SER A 209 2.67 -1.06 2.10
C SER A 209 4.10 -0.80 2.58
N LEU A 210 5.03 -1.65 2.16
CA LEU A 210 6.45 -1.41 2.35
C LEU A 210 7.08 -0.65 1.17
N SER A 211 6.30 -0.37 0.11
CA SER A 211 6.79 0.30 -1.09
C SER A 211 7.43 1.66 -0.81
N LYS A 212 6.86 2.45 0.12
CA LYS A 212 7.27 3.85 0.33
C LYS A 212 8.14 4.02 1.58
N ARG A 213 7.80 3.31 2.67
CA ARG A 213 8.56 3.37 3.90
C ARG A 213 9.93 2.69 3.82
N SER A 214 10.03 1.64 2.98
CA SER A 214 11.20 0.75 2.93
C SER A 214 11.79 0.60 1.52
N ASN A 215 11.38 1.43 0.55
CA ASN A 215 11.83 1.39 -0.85
C ASN A 215 11.62 0.02 -1.53
N LEU A 216 10.53 -0.68 -1.20
CA LEU A 216 10.21 -2.03 -1.70
C LEU A 216 9.13 -2.04 -2.80
N ALA A 217 8.98 -0.95 -3.55
CA ALA A 217 7.95 -0.88 -4.59
C ALA A 217 8.09 -1.98 -5.65
N GLY A 218 9.33 -2.28 -6.09
CA GLY A 218 9.63 -3.36 -7.03
C GLY A 218 9.45 -4.76 -6.47
N TYR A 219 9.53 -4.94 -5.15
CA TYR A 219 9.40 -6.23 -4.47
C TYR A 219 7.94 -6.67 -4.31
N ARG A 220 6.98 -5.76 -4.55
CA ARG A 220 5.56 -6.03 -4.37
C ARG A 220 5.23 -6.50 -2.95
N ALA A 221 5.75 -5.81 -1.94
CA ALA A 221 5.58 -6.13 -0.53
C ALA A 221 4.53 -5.24 0.14
N GLY A 222 3.55 -5.88 0.78
CA GLY A 222 2.50 -5.25 1.58
C GLY A 222 1.68 -6.31 2.30
N PHE A 223 0.77 -5.91 3.16
CA PHE A 223 -0.15 -6.82 3.84
C PHE A 223 -1.47 -6.12 4.15
N VAL A 224 -2.49 -6.91 4.40
CA VAL A 224 -3.79 -6.51 4.94
C VAL A 224 -4.00 -7.18 6.29
N THR A 225 -4.68 -6.48 7.19
CA THR A 225 -4.98 -6.96 8.54
C THR A 225 -6.28 -6.33 9.04
N GLY A 226 -6.88 -6.88 10.09
CA GLY A 226 -8.09 -6.35 10.69
C GLY A 226 -9.03 -7.43 11.18
N ASP A 227 -10.26 -7.43 10.67
CA ASP A 227 -11.26 -8.46 10.98
C ASP A 227 -10.75 -9.85 10.61
N PRO A 228 -10.62 -10.78 11.59
CA PRO A 228 -10.09 -12.12 11.32
C PRO A 228 -10.92 -12.94 10.32
N GLU A 229 -12.24 -12.77 10.31
CA GLU A 229 -13.13 -13.50 9.40
C GLU A 229 -12.95 -13.01 7.96
N LEU A 230 -12.85 -11.70 7.75
CA LEU A 230 -12.56 -11.12 6.44
C LEU A 230 -11.17 -11.52 5.95
N VAL A 231 -10.16 -11.51 6.84
CA VAL A 231 -8.78 -11.90 6.49
C VAL A 231 -8.71 -13.38 6.12
N ASP A 232 -9.41 -14.28 6.83
CA ASP A 232 -9.46 -15.70 6.47
C ASP A 232 -10.19 -15.90 5.14
N GLY A 233 -11.32 -15.24 4.91
CA GLY A 233 -12.03 -15.27 3.63
C GLY A 233 -11.14 -14.86 2.45
N LEU A 234 -10.40 -13.77 2.61
CA LEU A 234 -9.40 -13.32 1.61
C LEU A 234 -8.31 -14.37 1.42
N LEU A 235 -7.80 -14.99 2.50
CA LEU A 235 -6.79 -16.04 2.42
C LEU A 235 -7.28 -17.24 1.60
N GLN A 236 -8.52 -17.72 1.80
CA GLN A 236 -9.04 -18.85 1.04
C GLN A 236 -9.10 -18.55 -0.46
N ILE A 237 -9.61 -17.38 -0.84
CA ILE A 237 -9.66 -16.94 -2.25
C ILE A 237 -8.27 -16.82 -2.84
N ARG A 238 -7.33 -16.24 -2.11
CA ARG A 238 -5.95 -16.03 -2.58
C ARG A 238 -5.18 -17.34 -2.76
N LYS A 239 -5.44 -18.37 -1.95
CA LYS A 239 -4.91 -19.73 -2.16
C LYS A 239 -5.30 -20.27 -3.53
N HIS A 240 -6.57 -20.16 -3.91
CA HIS A 240 -7.07 -20.65 -5.20
C HIS A 240 -6.59 -19.80 -6.38
N SER A 241 -6.39 -18.51 -6.17
CA SER A 241 -5.98 -17.57 -7.21
C SER A 241 -4.45 -17.51 -7.43
N GLY A 242 -3.66 -18.25 -6.63
CA GLY A 242 -2.19 -18.21 -6.74
C GLY A 242 -1.56 -16.87 -6.32
N LEU A 243 -2.27 -16.06 -5.54
CA LEU A 243 -1.82 -14.74 -5.11
C LEU A 243 -0.94 -14.86 -3.85
N MET A 244 0.28 -15.34 -4.04
CA MET A 244 1.26 -15.64 -2.98
C MET A 244 2.49 -14.73 -3.11
N MET A 245 2.88 -14.11 -1.99
CA MET A 245 4.15 -13.36 -1.95
C MET A 245 5.32 -14.35 -2.03
N PRO A 246 6.31 -14.17 -2.94
CA PRO A 246 7.48 -15.06 -3.04
C PRO A 246 8.22 -15.19 -1.71
N THR A 247 8.71 -16.40 -1.37
CA THR A 247 9.39 -16.68 -0.09
C THR A 247 10.55 -15.73 0.21
N PRO A 248 11.46 -15.40 -0.74
CA PRO A 248 12.50 -14.42 -0.48
C PRO A 248 11.97 -13.01 -0.16
N VAL A 249 10.84 -12.63 -0.76
CA VAL A 249 10.19 -11.34 -0.48
C VAL A 249 9.52 -11.35 0.90
N GLN A 250 9.00 -12.50 1.34
CA GLN A 250 8.47 -12.64 2.71
C GLN A 250 9.57 -12.41 3.75
N ALA A 251 10.74 -13.03 3.57
CA ALA A 251 11.89 -12.84 4.46
C ALA A 251 12.37 -11.37 4.46
N ALA A 252 12.46 -10.74 3.29
CA ALA A 252 12.79 -9.33 3.14
C ALA A 252 11.77 -8.41 3.83
N THR A 253 10.48 -8.75 3.76
CA THR A 253 9.38 -8.03 4.41
C THR A 253 9.48 -8.15 5.93
N THR A 254 9.76 -9.35 6.45
CA THR A 254 10.00 -9.61 7.88
C THR A 254 11.11 -8.72 8.40
N ALA A 255 12.28 -8.71 7.72
CA ALA A 255 13.42 -7.90 8.11
C ALA A 255 13.10 -6.39 8.09
N ALA A 256 12.36 -5.94 7.08
CA ALA A 256 11.95 -4.53 6.97
C ALA A 256 10.96 -4.10 8.08
N LEU A 257 10.08 -4.99 8.52
CA LEU A 257 9.13 -4.71 9.61
C LEU A 257 9.78 -4.73 10.99
N ALA A 258 10.87 -5.49 11.14
CA ALA A 258 11.65 -5.56 12.37
C ALA A 258 12.63 -4.39 12.57
N ASP A 259 12.96 -3.66 11.50
CA ASP A 259 13.93 -2.54 11.53
C ASP A 259 13.23 -1.19 11.34
N ASP A 260 13.25 -0.35 12.38
CA ASP A 260 12.70 1.00 12.36
C ASP A 260 13.74 2.06 11.90
N MET A 261 15.05 1.74 11.90
CA MET A 261 16.12 2.70 11.62
C MET A 261 16.08 3.16 10.15
N HIS A 262 16.00 2.23 9.20
CA HIS A 262 15.93 2.59 7.79
C HIS A 262 14.70 3.43 7.44
N VAL A 263 13.59 3.23 8.19
CA VAL A 263 12.36 4.02 8.01
C VAL A 263 12.57 5.45 8.47
N ALA A 264 13.25 5.63 9.62
CA ALA A 264 13.59 6.95 10.13
C ALA A 264 14.51 7.70 9.15
N ASP A 265 15.52 7.03 8.60
CA ASP A 265 16.46 7.59 7.60
C ASP A 265 15.73 7.98 6.33
N GLN A 266 14.86 7.10 5.80
CA GLN A 266 14.09 7.39 4.59
C GLN A 266 13.09 8.53 4.80
N ARG A 267 12.43 8.56 5.96
CA ARG A 267 11.54 9.66 6.34
C ARG A 267 12.29 10.99 6.40
N ALA A 268 13.50 11.02 6.97
CA ALA A 268 14.34 12.22 7.01
C ALA A 268 14.69 12.73 5.60
N ARG A 269 15.04 11.84 4.67
CA ARG A 269 15.28 12.20 3.26
C ARG A 269 14.03 12.82 2.61
N TYR A 270 12.86 12.20 2.77
CA TYR A 270 11.62 12.77 2.24
C TYR A 270 11.27 14.11 2.89
N ALA A 271 11.53 14.29 4.18
CA ALA A 271 11.31 15.56 4.88
C ALA A 271 12.18 16.69 4.28
N ASN A 272 13.46 16.42 4.00
CA ASN A 272 14.36 17.37 3.35
C ASN A 272 13.88 17.73 1.94
N ARG A 273 13.52 16.72 1.12
CA ARG A 273 12.98 16.95 -0.24
C ARG A 273 11.69 17.77 -0.20
N ARG A 274 10.80 17.44 0.76
CA ARG A 274 9.57 18.20 0.99
C ARG A 274 9.85 19.67 1.28
N ALA A 275 10.79 19.97 2.17
CA ALA A 275 11.12 21.34 2.54
C ALA A 275 11.64 22.14 1.33
N VAL A 276 12.53 21.55 0.52
CA VAL A 276 13.07 22.20 -0.70
C VAL A 276 11.97 22.44 -1.72
N LEU A 277 11.13 21.42 -2.00
CA LEU A 277 10.06 21.54 -3.00
C LEU A 277 8.96 22.50 -2.56
N ALA A 278 8.56 22.48 -1.28
CA ALA A 278 7.54 23.38 -0.76
C ALA A 278 8.00 24.84 -0.84
N ALA A 279 9.24 25.14 -0.48
CA ALA A 279 9.81 26.48 -0.60
C ALA A 279 9.88 26.94 -2.07
N ALA A 280 10.32 26.05 -2.98
CA ALA A 280 10.38 26.35 -4.42
C ALA A 280 9.00 26.64 -5.02
N LEU A 281 7.99 25.86 -4.66
CA LEU A 281 6.62 26.05 -5.09
C LEU A 281 6.05 27.38 -4.58
N ALA A 282 6.28 27.72 -3.30
CA ALA A 282 5.82 28.98 -2.72
C ALA A 282 6.40 30.20 -3.46
N VAL A 283 7.70 30.18 -3.78
CA VAL A 283 8.36 31.25 -4.58
C VAL A 283 7.73 31.36 -5.97
N ALA A 284 7.30 30.26 -6.57
CA ALA A 284 6.64 30.23 -7.88
C ALA A 284 5.14 30.57 -7.83
N GLY A 285 4.62 31.01 -6.68
CA GLY A 285 3.23 31.45 -6.51
C GLY A 285 2.21 30.31 -6.32
N PHE A 286 2.69 29.11 -5.94
CA PHE A 286 1.77 28.03 -5.55
C PHE A 286 1.34 28.15 -4.09
N THR A 287 0.09 27.78 -3.83
CA THR A 287 -0.37 27.39 -2.50
C THR A 287 -0.37 25.87 -2.40
N ILE A 288 -0.11 25.35 -1.19
CA ILE A 288 -0.13 23.92 -0.91
C ILE A 288 -1.30 23.67 0.03
N ASP A 289 -2.25 22.86 -0.43
CA ASP A 289 -3.42 22.50 0.35
C ASP A 289 -3.15 21.16 1.04
N HIS A 290 -3.52 21.04 2.32
CA HIS A 290 -3.24 19.87 3.11
C HIS A 290 -1.74 19.52 3.15
N SER A 291 -1.36 18.27 2.79
CA SER A 291 0.04 17.79 2.76
C SER A 291 0.67 17.67 4.14
N GLU A 292 -0.15 17.46 5.19
CA GLU A 292 0.31 17.24 6.57
C GLU A 292 1.09 15.94 6.72
N ALA A 293 0.92 15.02 5.75
CA ALA A 293 1.59 13.72 5.70
C ALA A 293 1.71 13.21 4.26
N GLY A 294 2.22 11.99 4.10
CA GLY A 294 2.29 11.30 2.81
C GLY A 294 3.52 11.65 1.99
N LEU A 295 3.48 11.31 0.70
CA LEU A 295 4.62 11.36 -0.20
C LEU A 295 4.51 12.50 -1.24
N TYR A 296 3.51 13.38 -1.08
CA TYR A 296 3.15 14.36 -2.10
C TYR A 296 2.90 15.73 -1.51
N LEU A 297 3.14 16.76 -2.34
CA LEU A 297 2.61 18.09 -2.14
C LEU A 297 1.43 18.26 -3.11
N TRP A 298 0.28 18.69 -2.59
CA TRP A 298 -0.91 18.98 -3.35
C TRP A 298 -0.99 20.49 -3.57
N ALA A 299 -0.51 20.94 -4.74
CA ALA A 299 -0.20 22.33 -5.00
C ALA A 299 -1.11 22.94 -6.09
N THR A 300 -1.45 24.21 -5.95
CA THR A 300 -2.26 24.93 -6.93
C THR A 300 -1.75 26.36 -7.17
N ARG A 301 -1.90 26.84 -8.41
CA ARG A 301 -1.76 28.24 -8.78
C ARG A 301 -3.12 28.88 -9.11
N GLY A 302 -4.21 28.17 -8.83
CA GLY A 302 -5.56 28.62 -9.12
C GLY A 302 -5.98 28.52 -10.59
N GLU A 303 -5.16 27.95 -11.47
CA GLU A 303 -5.40 27.69 -12.88
C GLU A 303 -5.74 26.21 -13.15
N ASP A 304 -6.12 25.87 -14.38
CA ASP A 304 -6.31 24.45 -14.77
C ASP A 304 -4.99 23.69 -14.63
N CYS A 305 -5.06 22.46 -14.11
CA CYS A 305 -3.88 21.63 -13.82
C CYS A 305 -3.01 21.34 -15.06
N TRP A 306 -3.61 21.24 -16.25
CA TRP A 306 -2.85 20.99 -17.47
C TRP A 306 -2.07 22.22 -17.93
N VAL A 307 -2.58 23.44 -17.67
CA VAL A 307 -1.82 24.68 -17.88
C VAL A 307 -0.59 24.71 -16.98
N THR A 308 -0.78 24.33 -15.71
CA THR A 308 0.32 24.21 -14.74
C THR A 308 1.34 23.14 -15.14
N VAL A 309 0.88 21.95 -15.60
CA VAL A 309 1.76 20.88 -16.07
C VAL A 309 2.57 21.32 -17.29
N ASP A 310 1.96 22.03 -18.24
CA ASP A 310 2.64 22.54 -19.42
C ASP A 310 3.72 23.58 -19.05
N ALA A 311 3.38 24.52 -18.16
CA ALA A 311 4.31 25.52 -17.67
C ALA A 311 5.51 24.89 -16.93
N LEU A 312 5.27 23.96 -16.01
CA LEU A 312 6.33 23.24 -15.30
C LEU A 312 7.20 22.40 -16.23
N SER A 313 6.59 21.74 -17.24
CA SER A 313 7.33 20.99 -18.25
C SER A 313 8.28 21.86 -19.06
N SER A 314 7.94 23.14 -19.30
CA SER A 314 8.82 24.10 -20.01
C SER A 314 10.10 24.44 -19.26
N VAL A 315 10.12 24.29 -17.94
CA VAL A 315 11.31 24.46 -17.09
C VAL A 315 11.94 23.12 -16.66
N GLY A 316 11.57 22.02 -17.34
CA GLY A 316 12.13 20.69 -17.11
C GLY A 316 11.63 19.98 -15.84
N VAL A 317 10.47 20.37 -15.30
CA VAL A 317 9.84 19.74 -14.15
C VAL A 317 8.53 19.08 -14.57
N LEU A 318 8.38 17.77 -14.35
CA LEU A 318 7.15 17.04 -14.66
C LEU A 318 6.41 16.69 -13.38
N VAL A 319 5.12 17.00 -13.32
CA VAL A 319 4.23 16.70 -12.19
C VAL A 319 2.97 15.98 -12.69
N ALA A 320 2.22 15.35 -11.79
CA ALA A 320 0.95 14.75 -12.16
C ALA A 320 -0.18 15.79 -12.09
N PRO A 321 -1.03 15.93 -13.13
CA PRO A 321 -2.20 16.79 -13.08
C PRO A 321 -3.21 16.26 -12.07
N GLY A 322 -3.85 17.15 -11.34
CA GLY A 322 -4.80 16.79 -10.31
C GLY A 322 -6.07 16.13 -10.84
N SER A 323 -6.43 16.37 -12.11
CA SER A 323 -7.55 15.72 -12.79
C SER A 323 -7.42 14.20 -12.86
N PHE A 324 -6.22 13.62 -12.70
CA PHE A 324 -6.01 12.16 -12.56
C PHE A 324 -6.68 11.57 -11.31
N TYR A 325 -7.01 12.40 -10.35
CA TYR A 325 -7.56 12.02 -9.04
C TYR A 325 -9.02 12.40 -8.87
N GLY A 326 -9.66 12.85 -9.96
CA GLY A 326 -11.06 13.27 -10.01
C GLY A 326 -11.21 14.75 -10.32
N GLU A 327 -12.45 15.16 -10.62
CA GLU A 327 -12.78 16.54 -11.04
C GLU A 327 -12.42 17.60 -9.98
N SER A 328 -12.53 17.25 -8.70
CA SER A 328 -12.14 18.12 -7.58
C SER A 328 -10.65 18.50 -7.60
N GLY A 329 -9.81 17.70 -8.29
CA GLY A 329 -8.38 17.97 -8.47
C GLY A 329 -8.02 18.87 -9.64
N ARG A 330 -8.98 19.31 -10.45
CA ARG A 330 -8.74 19.99 -11.73
C ARG A 330 -7.89 21.26 -11.65
N ARG A 331 -7.80 21.89 -10.49
CA ARG A 331 -7.00 23.12 -10.27
C ARG A 331 -5.71 22.86 -9.49
N HIS A 332 -5.34 21.60 -9.28
CA HIS A 332 -4.16 21.21 -8.52
C HIS A 332 -3.22 20.36 -9.36
N VAL A 333 -1.98 20.28 -8.91
CA VAL A 333 -1.00 19.30 -9.37
C VAL A 333 -0.48 18.53 -8.16
N ARG A 334 -0.14 17.26 -8.37
CA ARG A 334 0.50 16.43 -7.35
C ARG A 334 2.00 16.40 -7.62
N VAL A 335 2.80 16.85 -6.65
CA VAL A 335 4.27 16.89 -6.70
C VAL A 335 4.83 15.80 -5.78
N ALA A 336 5.53 14.80 -6.34
CA ALA A 336 6.08 13.69 -5.59
C ALA A 336 7.46 14.02 -4.98
N LEU A 337 7.76 13.43 -3.81
CA LEU A 337 9.04 13.59 -3.09
C LEU A 337 10.10 12.56 -3.52
N THR A 338 9.94 11.92 -4.69
CA THR A 338 10.67 10.71 -5.06
C THR A 338 11.70 10.88 -6.18
N ALA A 339 12.12 12.11 -6.49
CA ALA A 339 13.30 12.32 -7.33
C ALA A 339 14.60 12.27 -6.51
N PRO A 340 15.76 11.96 -7.11
CA PRO A 340 17.06 12.01 -6.45
C PRO A 340 17.37 13.40 -5.89
N ASP A 341 18.11 13.46 -4.76
CA ASP A 341 18.42 14.72 -4.06
C ASP A 341 19.10 15.74 -4.97
N ALA A 342 20.01 15.28 -5.85
CA ALA A 342 20.69 16.14 -6.81
C ALA A 342 19.72 16.80 -7.82
N GLN A 343 18.65 16.09 -8.22
CA GLN A 343 17.63 16.65 -9.09
C GLN A 343 16.70 17.61 -8.32
N ILE A 344 16.29 17.23 -7.11
CA ILE A 344 15.47 18.08 -6.22
C ILE A 344 16.18 19.43 -5.97
N ALA A 345 17.49 19.42 -5.76
CA ALA A 345 18.29 20.63 -5.51
C ALA A 345 18.27 21.63 -6.68
N THR A 346 17.97 21.20 -7.91
CA THR A 346 17.84 22.10 -9.09
C THR A 346 16.47 22.75 -9.22
N VAL A 347 15.45 22.24 -8.52
CA VAL A 347 14.07 22.72 -8.69
C VAL A 347 13.89 24.19 -8.28
N PRO A 348 14.47 24.70 -7.18
CA PRO A 348 14.31 26.10 -6.80
C PRO A 348 14.73 27.08 -7.92
N GLU A 349 15.86 26.85 -8.58
CA GLU A 349 16.32 27.69 -9.69
C GLU A 349 15.34 27.61 -10.88
N ARG A 350 14.88 26.42 -11.25
CA ARG A 350 13.93 26.22 -12.34
C ARG A 350 12.60 26.93 -12.08
N MET A 351 12.13 26.94 -10.84
CA MET A 351 10.88 27.62 -10.45
C MET A 351 10.95 29.14 -10.64
N THR A 352 12.12 29.75 -10.53
CA THR A 352 12.28 31.19 -10.81
C THR A 352 12.10 31.56 -12.29
N MET A 353 12.20 30.57 -13.20
CA MET A 353 12.00 30.76 -14.65
C MET A 353 10.52 30.66 -15.05
N LEU A 354 9.62 30.24 -14.15
CA LEU A 354 8.20 30.19 -14.45
C LEU A 354 7.64 31.60 -14.59
N PRO A 355 6.80 31.86 -15.63
CA PRO A 355 6.09 33.10 -15.71
C PRO A 355 5.18 33.27 -14.50
N MET A 356 5.33 34.39 -13.79
CA MET A 356 4.36 34.76 -12.75
C MET A 356 2.98 34.80 -13.39
N THR A 357 2.02 34.09 -12.84
CA THR A 357 0.61 34.28 -13.27
C THR A 357 0.27 35.73 -13.05
N GLY A 358 0.08 36.47 -14.16
CA GLY A 358 -0.25 37.87 -14.09
C GLY A 358 -1.50 38.03 -13.25
N GLY A 359 -1.36 38.77 -12.15
CA GLY A 359 -2.51 39.19 -11.37
C GLY A 359 -3.49 39.86 -12.32
N GLN A 360 -4.61 39.22 -12.58
CA GLN A 360 -5.71 39.88 -13.24
C GLN A 360 -6.05 41.10 -12.39
N ASN A 361 -5.82 42.25 -12.97
CA ASN A 361 -6.21 43.55 -12.48
C ASN A 361 -7.45 43.47 -11.57
N ALA A 362 -7.24 43.63 -10.28
CA ALA A 362 -8.27 44.09 -9.40
C ALA A 362 -8.56 45.55 -9.80
N GLN A 363 -9.26 45.73 -10.92
CA GLN A 363 -9.90 47.02 -11.20
C GLN A 363 -10.97 47.20 -10.14
N SER A 364 -10.67 48.16 -9.29
CA SER A 364 -11.60 48.86 -8.42
C SER A 364 -12.93 49.15 -9.09
N GLY A 365 -13.91 48.26 -8.94
CA GLY A 365 -15.32 48.49 -9.22
C GLY A 365 -16.01 48.90 -7.93
N ARG A 366 -16.44 50.14 -7.84
CA ARG A 366 -17.30 50.67 -6.79
C ARG A 366 -18.53 49.80 -6.55
N PRO A 367 -19.04 49.68 -5.34
CA PRO A 367 -20.26 48.92 -5.06
C PRO A 367 -21.47 49.65 -5.61
N GLY A 368 -22.06 49.12 -6.66
CA GLY A 368 -23.37 49.52 -7.16
C GLY A 368 -24.45 48.73 -6.42
N GLN A 369 -25.30 49.46 -5.72
CA GLN A 369 -26.58 48.97 -5.20
C GLN A 369 -27.42 48.37 -6.32
N TYR A 370 -27.87 47.14 -6.17
CA TYR A 370 -29.08 46.67 -6.85
C TYR A 370 -29.93 45.83 -5.89
N GLY A 371 -31.19 46.19 -5.93
CA GLY A 371 -32.24 45.82 -5.03
C GLY A 371 -32.75 44.38 -5.21
N VAL A 372 -33.44 43.99 -4.18
CA VAL A 372 -34.28 42.80 -4.00
C VAL A 372 -35.36 42.76 -5.10
N GLY A 373 -35.55 41.63 -5.76
CA GLY A 373 -36.65 41.36 -6.67
C GLY A 373 -36.99 39.87 -6.65
N ASP A 374 -38.08 39.55 -5.96
CA ASP A 374 -38.77 38.27 -5.99
C ASP A 374 -39.34 37.94 -7.37
N GLY A 375 -39.31 36.69 -7.81
CA GLY A 375 -40.03 36.30 -9.02
C GLY A 375 -39.85 34.83 -9.42
N TRP A 376 -40.70 33.97 -8.91
CA TRP A 376 -40.97 32.65 -9.47
C TRP A 376 -41.78 32.76 -10.76
N ALA A 377 -41.33 32.13 -11.87
CA ALA A 377 -42.24 31.72 -12.96
C ALA A 377 -41.65 30.62 -13.82
N GLN A 378 -42.54 29.69 -14.15
CA GLN A 378 -42.39 28.41 -14.87
C GLN A 378 -42.17 28.57 -16.39
N GLY A 379 -41.39 27.61 -17.00
CA GLY A 379 -41.51 26.94 -18.30
C GLY A 379 -41.28 27.74 -19.59
N PRO A 380 -41.16 27.12 -20.77
CA PRO A 380 -41.21 25.70 -21.13
C PRO A 380 -40.01 25.20 -21.98
N ALA A 381 -39.99 23.89 -22.28
CA ALA A 381 -39.02 23.15 -23.09
C ALA A 381 -38.83 23.69 -24.52
N ALA A 382 -37.55 23.75 -24.95
CA ALA A 382 -37.21 23.85 -26.37
C ALA A 382 -36.10 22.87 -26.73
N THR A 383 -36.46 21.96 -27.63
CA THR A 383 -35.61 21.00 -28.36
C THR A 383 -34.66 21.79 -29.27
N GLY A 384 -33.35 21.55 -29.13
CA GLY A 384 -32.37 22.10 -30.07
C GLY A 384 -31.08 21.26 -29.99
N GLY A 385 -30.84 20.46 -31.03
CA GLY A 385 -29.68 19.62 -31.16
C GLY A 385 -28.39 20.41 -31.29
N TYR A 386 -27.35 19.92 -30.58
CA TYR A 386 -25.97 20.43 -30.73
C TYR A 386 -25.27 19.62 -31.82
N PRO A 387 -24.49 20.29 -32.71
CA PRO A 387 -23.66 19.60 -33.70
C PRO A 387 -22.46 18.91 -33.02
N GLN A 388 -22.22 17.67 -33.42
CA GLN A 388 -21.04 16.89 -32.99
C GLN A 388 -19.76 17.48 -33.58
N PRO A 389 -18.65 17.52 -32.83
CA PRO A 389 -17.34 17.82 -33.38
C PRO A 389 -16.82 16.67 -34.24
N PRO A 390 -15.97 16.95 -35.27
CA PRO A 390 -15.46 15.92 -36.17
C PRO A 390 -14.52 14.95 -35.47
N GLN A 391 -14.67 13.65 -35.78
CA GLN A 391 -13.82 12.58 -35.27
C GLN A 391 -12.42 12.67 -35.89
N PRO A 392 -11.33 12.49 -35.11
CA PRO A 392 -9.99 12.34 -35.67
C PRO A 392 -9.82 10.94 -36.29
N PRO A 393 -8.94 10.81 -37.30
CA PRO A 393 -8.72 9.54 -38.00
C PRO A 393 -8.04 8.50 -37.10
N GLN A 394 -8.49 7.24 -37.21
CA GLN A 394 -7.94 6.10 -36.48
C GLN A 394 -6.55 5.73 -36.99
N PRO A 395 -5.53 5.55 -36.16
CA PRO A 395 -4.31 4.86 -36.55
C PRO A 395 -4.45 3.35 -36.32
N ALA A 396 -4.15 2.59 -37.36
CA ALA A 396 -4.07 1.14 -37.34
C ALA A 396 -2.75 0.67 -36.70
N HIS A 397 -2.82 -0.36 -35.87
CA HIS A 397 -1.75 -1.27 -35.47
C HIS A 397 -0.42 -0.72 -34.90
N ALA A 398 -0.42 -0.27 -33.63
CA ALA A 398 0.81 -0.13 -32.86
C ALA A 398 0.50 -0.23 -31.33
N ARG A 399 -0.16 -1.30 -30.88
CA ARG A 399 -0.64 -1.39 -29.49
C ARG A 399 0.08 -2.41 -28.60
N HIS A 400 1.17 -3.04 -29.05
CA HIS A 400 1.83 -4.07 -28.23
C HIS A 400 3.20 -3.67 -27.65
N ASP A 401 3.89 -2.71 -28.25
CA ASP A 401 5.27 -2.38 -27.86
C ASP A 401 5.40 -1.23 -26.87
N ALA A 402 4.34 -0.44 -26.66
CA ALA A 402 4.39 0.72 -25.76
C ALA A 402 4.41 0.34 -24.25
N TYR A 403 3.94 -0.85 -23.90
CA TYR A 403 3.85 -1.28 -22.50
C TYR A 403 5.19 -1.72 -21.92
N GLN A 404 6.11 -2.21 -22.74
CA GLN A 404 7.46 -2.59 -22.30
C GLN A 404 8.41 -1.40 -22.20
N ASN A 405 8.26 -0.40 -23.07
CA ASN A 405 9.18 0.74 -23.11
C ASN A 405 8.98 1.76 -21.98
N SER A 406 7.77 1.90 -21.42
CA SER A 406 7.54 2.84 -20.31
C SER A 406 8.19 2.42 -18.99
N TYR A 407 8.50 1.13 -18.82
CA TYR A 407 9.23 0.61 -17.64
C TYR A 407 10.75 0.62 -17.84
N GLN A 408 11.24 0.45 -19.06
CA GLN A 408 12.68 0.45 -19.35
C GLN A 408 13.28 1.86 -19.33
N ASP A 409 12.51 2.89 -19.70
CA ASP A 409 12.95 4.29 -19.70
C ASP A 409 13.05 4.93 -18.30
N ALA A 410 12.51 4.28 -17.26
CA ALA A 410 12.64 4.77 -15.89
C ALA A 410 14.02 4.46 -15.25
N TYR A 411 14.82 3.58 -15.88
CA TYR A 411 16.14 3.20 -15.40
C TYR A 411 17.10 3.08 -16.58
N PRO A 412 17.86 4.12 -16.93
CA PRO A 412 19.00 3.94 -17.83
C PRO A 412 19.98 2.97 -17.17
N PRO A 413 20.58 2.02 -17.92
CA PRO A 413 21.61 1.17 -17.37
C PRO A 413 22.81 2.05 -16.98
N GLU A 414 23.10 2.14 -15.69
CA GLU A 414 24.37 2.66 -15.23
C GLU A 414 25.47 1.75 -15.81
N SER A 415 26.34 2.35 -16.59
CA SER A 415 27.53 1.70 -17.13
C SER A 415 28.49 1.41 -15.98
N TYR A 416 28.45 0.19 -15.45
CA TYR A 416 29.54 -0.35 -14.65
C TYR A 416 30.72 -0.66 -15.57
N PRO A 417 31.98 -0.30 -15.20
CA PRO A 417 33.14 -0.75 -15.94
C PRO A 417 33.23 -2.28 -15.88
N PRO A 418 33.67 -2.96 -16.95
CA PRO A 418 33.73 -4.41 -16.97
C PRO A 418 34.82 -4.90 -16.02
N GLU A 419 34.39 -5.42 -14.87
CA GLU A 419 35.27 -6.30 -14.09
C GLU A 419 35.39 -7.62 -14.86
N SER A 420 36.64 -7.98 -15.17
CA SER A 420 37.02 -9.18 -15.87
C SER A 420 36.62 -10.43 -15.10
N TYR A 421 35.49 -11.03 -15.47
CA TYR A 421 35.16 -12.39 -15.08
C TYR A 421 36.00 -13.35 -15.93
N GLN A 422 37.00 -13.99 -15.32
CA GLN A 422 37.64 -15.18 -15.85
C GLN A 422 36.60 -16.31 -15.82
N GLN A 423 36.28 -16.83 -17.00
CA GLN A 423 35.44 -18.00 -17.14
C GLN A 423 36.15 -19.21 -16.52
N PRO A 424 35.48 -20.08 -15.74
CA PRO A 424 36.05 -21.37 -15.38
C PRO A 424 36.06 -22.28 -16.61
N GLU A 425 37.18 -23.01 -16.74
CA GLU A 425 37.47 -23.93 -17.85
C GLU A 425 36.34 -24.94 -18.09
N SER A 426 36.06 -25.17 -19.37
CA SER A 426 35.08 -26.10 -19.88
C SER A 426 35.37 -27.55 -19.43
N TYR A 427 34.44 -28.16 -18.72
CA TYR A 427 34.43 -29.59 -18.41
C TYR A 427 34.13 -30.36 -19.71
N GLN A 428 35.09 -31.17 -20.20
CA GLN A 428 34.90 -32.13 -21.26
C GLN A 428 34.49 -33.47 -20.65
N PRO A 429 33.43 -34.17 -21.13
CA PRO A 429 33.12 -35.51 -20.71
C PRO A 429 34.00 -36.52 -21.46
N ASP A 430 34.67 -37.37 -20.68
CA ASP A 430 35.47 -38.50 -21.16
C ASP A 430 34.62 -39.50 -21.95
N ARG A 431 35.13 -39.87 -23.15
CA ARG A 431 34.64 -40.95 -23.99
C ARG A 431 35.04 -42.30 -23.39
N TYR A 432 34.07 -43.10 -22.99
CA TYR A 432 34.28 -44.52 -22.76
C TYR A 432 34.11 -45.28 -24.08
N GLY A 433 35.15 -46.09 -24.37
CA GLY A 433 35.30 -46.88 -25.59
C GLY A 433 34.36 -48.08 -25.67
N THR A 434 34.05 -48.39 -26.88
CA THR A 434 33.35 -49.59 -27.35
C THR A 434 34.17 -50.84 -27.12
N GLY A 435 33.55 -51.88 -26.54
CA GLY A 435 34.06 -53.25 -26.50
C GLY A 435 32.95 -54.25 -26.80
N ASP A 436 33.04 -54.88 -27.98
CA ASP A 436 32.20 -55.97 -28.45
C ASP A 436 32.39 -57.24 -27.60
N ALA A 437 31.31 -57.97 -27.28
CA ALA A 437 31.29 -59.43 -27.37
C ALA A 437 29.87 -60.02 -27.29
N ALA A 438 29.55 -60.78 -28.29
CA ALA A 438 28.35 -61.59 -28.49
C ALA A 438 28.23 -62.77 -27.46
N HIS A 439 26.99 -63.15 -27.11
CA HIS A 439 26.47 -64.53 -27.27
C HIS A 439 24.99 -64.64 -26.83
N THR A 440 24.15 -64.94 -27.77
CA THR A 440 23.17 -66.06 -27.94
C THR A 440 22.36 -66.61 -26.78
N GLY A 441 21.04 -66.73 -27.07
CA GLY A 441 20.09 -67.70 -26.47
C GLY A 441 18.95 -67.04 -25.72
N GLY A 442 17.81 -66.90 -26.20
CA GLY A 442 16.78 -67.74 -26.76
C GLY A 442 15.91 -68.32 -25.64
N HIS A 443 14.72 -67.85 -25.43
CA HIS A 443 13.50 -68.62 -25.48
C HIS A 443 12.25 -67.81 -25.06
N ARG A 444 11.24 -68.11 -25.78
CA ARG A 444 9.85 -67.66 -25.87
C ARG A 444 8.98 -68.08 -24.66
N VAL A 445 7.79 -67.46 -24.73
CA VAL A 445 6.42 -67.93 -24.40
C VAL A 445 5.92 -67.54 -23.01
N GLY A 446 4.94 -66.69 -22.92
CA GLY A 446 3.50 -66.98 -23.02
C GLY A 446 2.84 -66.45 -21.76
N GLY A 447 1.93 -65.56 -21.84
CA GLY A 447 0.51 -65.84 -21.81
C GLY A 447 -0.18 -65.41 -20.53
N SER A 448 -1.08 -64.48 -20.68
CA SER A 448 -2.47 -64.45 -20.21
C SER A 448 -2.85 -64.07 -18.77
N ALA A 449 -3.70 -63.04 -18.78
CA ALA A 449 -4.97 -62.96 -18.04
C ALA A 449 -5.00 -62.65 -16.54
N SER A 450 -5.70 -61.53 -16.27
CA SER A 450 -6.38 -61.22 -15.03
C SER A 450 -7.37 -62.31 -14.56
N PRO A 451 -7.84 -62.37 -13.30
CA PRO A 451 -8.78 -61.37 -12.82
C PRO A 451 -8.76 -61.04 -11.30
N ALA A 452 -9.40 -59.95 -10.96
CA ALA A 452 -10.19 -59.56 -9.81
C ALA A 452 -10.17 -60.42 -8.50
N GLY A 453 -10.09 -59.71 -7.37
CA GLY A 453 -10.45 -60.24 -6.06
C GLY A 453 -10.12 -59.30 -4.90
N ALA A 454 -11.06 -58.70 -4.37
CA ALA A 454 -11.55 -58.05 -3.18
C ALA A 454 -10.84 -58.39 -1.84
N PHE A 455 -10.86 -57.39 -0.94
CA PHE A 455 -10.89 -57.40 0.54
C PHE A 455 -9.65 -57.87 1.29
N ASP A 456 -9.06 -57.08 2.19
CA ASP A 456 -9.47 -57.00 3.59
C ASP A 456 -8.71 -55.92 4.38
N ARG A 457 -9.31 -55.53 5.47
CA ARG A 457 -8.88 -54.52 6.46
C ARG A 457 -7.85 -55.09 7.42
N ASP A 458 -7.19 -54.12 8.08
CA ASP A 458 -6.38 -54.25 9.30
C ASP A 458 -4.92 -54.70 9.17
N HIS A 459 -4.04 -53.71 9.17
CA HIS A 459 -2.75 -53.88 9.84
C HIS A 459 -2.29 -52.58 10.54
N ARG A 460 -2.31 -52.68 11.86
CA ARG A 460 -1.67 -51.75 12.80
C ARG A 460 -0.15 -51.73 12.54
N TYR A 461 0.41 -50.57 12.26
CA TYR A 461 1.85 -50.38 12.23
C TYR A 461 2.39 -50.23 13.65
N ARG A 462 3.19 -51.21 14.05
CA ARG A 462 4.12 -51.16 15.18
C ARG A 462 5.33 -50.32 14.77
N THR A 463 5.63 -49.32 15.58
CA THR A 463 6.85 -48.54 15.54
C THR A 463 7.95 -49.31 16.26
N ASP A 464 8.96 -49.76 15.52
CA ASP A 464 10.28 -50.12 16.04
C ASP A 464 11.32 -49.58 15.04
N GLN A 465 11.84 -48.40 15.29
CA GLN A 465 13.12 -47.94 14.75
C GLN A 465 14.01 -47.48 15.89
N PRO A 466 15.29 -47.90 15.88
CA PRO A 466 16.25 -47.54 16.92
C PRO A 466 16.72 -46.08 16.76
N ALA A 467 16.97 -45.42 17.89
CA ALA A 467 17.46 -44.07 18.02
C ALA A 467 18.78 -43.81 17.26
N PRO A 468 18.95 -42.65 16.63
CA PRO A 468 20.21 -42.28 16.01
C PRO A 468 21.29 -41.98 17.06
N ARG A 469 22.52 -42.43 16.80
CA ARG A 469 23.71 -42.16 17.61
C ARG A 469 24.11 -40.67 17.52
N PRO A 470 24.68 -40.11 18.60
CA PRO A 470 25.13 -38.72 18.58
C PRO A 470 26.37 -38.55 17.69
N TYR A 471 26.37 -37.48 16.89
CA TYR A 471 27.51 -37.04 16.09
C TYR A 471 28.59 -36.47 17.02
N GLU A 472 29.80 -37.02 16.97
CA GLU A 472 31.00 -36.42 17.54
C GLU A 472 31.44 -35.23 16.69
N THR A 473 31.42 -34.01 17.27
CA THR A 473 31.97 -32.80 16.67
C THR A 473 33.48 -32.78 16.90
N GLY A 474 34.23 -33.23 15.89
CA GLY A 474 35.67 -32.97 15.81
C GLY A 474 35.92 -31.54 15.36
N GLN A 475 36.19 -30.65 16.29
CA GLN A 475 36.69 -29.31 15.96
C GLN A 475 38.20 -29.40 15.69
N GLN A 476 38.62 -29.07 14.47
CA GLN A 476 40.01 -28.71 14.19
C GLN A 476 40.18 -27.18 14.41
N PRO A 477 41.26 -26.74 15.06
CA PRO A 477 41.52 -25.32 15.29
C PRO A 477 42.00 -24.61 14.00
N LEU A 478 41.38 -23.46 13.73
CA LEU A 478 41.78 -22.56 12.64
C LEU A 478 43.13 -21.90 12.96
N PRO A 479 44.02 -21.65 11.96
CA PRO A 479 45.26 -20.96 12.16
C PRO A 479 45.09 -19.47 12.50
N PRO A 480 46.03 -18.84 13.24
CA PRO A 480 45.89 -17.44 13.68
C PRO A 480 46.03 -16.45 12.53
N TYR A 481 45.11 -15.50 12.45
CA TYR A 481 45.22 -14.35 11.57
C TYR A 481 46.28 -13.39 12.08
N SER A 482 47.27 -13.06 11.23
CA SER A 482 48.25 -12.01 11.49
C SER A 482 47.62 -10.64 11.21
N THR A 483 47.51 -9.80 12.24
CA THR A 483 47.14 -8.40 12.14
C THR A 483 48.29 -7.56 11.63
N GLY A 484 48.28 -7.25 10.34
CA GLY A 484 49.14 -6.20 9.79
C GLY A 484 48.46 -4.84 9.98
N GLN A 485 48.91 -4.08 10.97
CA GLN A 485 48.51 -2.68 11.14
C GLN A 485 49.34 -1.79 10.23
N ASN A 486 48.68 -1.09 9.31
CA ASN A 486 49.21 0.14 8.70
C ASN A 486 48.50 1.34 9.34
N PRO A 487 49.22 2.35 9.87
CA PRO A 487 48.58 3.52 10.46
C PRO A 487 48.10 4.50 9.40
N LEU A 488 46.85 4.94 9.54
CA LEU A 488 46.27 6.05 8.78
C LEU A 488 46.73 7.40 9.33
N PRO A 489 46.88 8.44 8.48
CA PRO A 489 47.30 9.76 8.90
C PRO A 489 46.20 10.49 9.70
N PRO A 490 46.56 11.45 10.58
CA PRO A 490 45.63 12.12 11.46
C PRO A 490 44.77 13.15 10.72
N TYR A 491 43.46 13.03 10.81
CA TYR A 491 42.50 14.09 10.47
C TYR A 491 42.38 15.05 11.65
N SER A 492 42.65 16.32 11.45
CA SER A 492 42.40 17.40 12.41
C SER A 492 40.90 17.78 12.33
N THR A 493 40.14 17.44 13.34
CA THR A 493 38.79 17.97 13.53
C THR A 493 38.83 19.07 14.57
N GLY A 494 38.78 20.33 14.11
CA GLY A 494 38.41 21.44 14.96
C GLY A 494 36.92 21.45 15.16
N GLN A 495 36.43 20.94 16.29
CA GLN A 495 35.09 21.22 16.80
C GLN A 495 35.19 21.68 18.25
N GLN A 496 34.64 22.87 18.51
CA GLN A 496 34.48 23.42 19.84
C GLN A 496 33.46 22.61 20.64
N PRO A 497 33.63 22.42 21.95
CA PRO A 497 32.68 21.70 22.79
C PRO A 497 31.42 22.53 23.06
N LEU A 498 30.27 21.88 22.95
CA LEU A 498 29.00 22.41 23.39
C LEU A 498 28.92 22.44 24.93
N PRO A 499 28.21 23.41 25.52
CA PRO A 499 28.10 23.52 26.97
C PRO A 499 27.24 22.40 27.56
N PRO A 500 27.47 22.02 28.84
CA PRO A 500 26.73 20.92 29.48
C PRO A 500 25.29 21.30 29.78
N TYR A 501 24.39 20.35 29.50
CA TYR A 501 22.98 20.43 29.91
C TYR A 501 22.87 20.29 31.44
N ASP A 502 22.21 21.29 32.02
CA ASP A 502 21.86 21.34 33.44
C ASP A 502 20.67 20.40 33.71
N THR A 503 20.90 19.34 34.49
CA THR A 503 19.86 18.45 34.97
C THR A 503 19.33 18.96 36.31
N GLY A 504 18.33 19.84 36.29
CA GLY A 504 17.55 20.19 37.44
C GLY A 504 16.55 19.06 37.83
N PRO A 505 16.24 18.90 39.12
CA PRO A 505 15.50 17.74 39.59
C PRO A 505 14.01 17.78 39.21
N SER A 506 13.51 16.65 38.73
CA SER A 506 12.12 16.38 38.39
C SER A 506 11.26 16.33 39.63
N HIS A 507 10.30 17.25 39.76
CA HIS A 507 9.19 17.14 40.68
C HIS A 507 8.12 16.21 40.10
N ALA A 508 7.96 15.03 40.73
CA ALA A 508 6.81 14.15 40.52
C ALA A 508 5.59 14.72 41.29
N PRO A 509 4.40 14.79 40.69
CA PRO A 509 3.18 15.11 41.46
C PRO A 509 2.70 13.87 42.22
N GLN A 510 2.63 14.02 43.55
CA GLN A 510 2.00 13.05 44.45
C GLN A 510 0.47 13.13 44.28
N TYR A 511 -0.14 12.05 43.86
CA TYR A 511 -1.58 11.86 43.96
C TYR A 511 -1.94 11.54 45.42
N ARG A 512 -2.68 12.44 46.05
CA ARG A 512 -3.36 12.19 47.31
C ARG A 512 -4.62 11.35 47.05
N SER A 513 -4.66 10.20 47.68
CA SER A 513 -5.84 9.37 47.91
C SER A 513 -6.87 10.17 48.74
N ALA A 514 -8.07 10.36 48.20
CA ALA A 514 -9.23 10.83 48.97
C ALA A 514 -10.17 9.64 49.21
N ALA A 515 -10.45 9.44 50.49
CA ALA A 515 -11.29 8.39 51.03
C ALA A 515 -12.77 8.56 50.66
N ALA A 516 -13.45 7.43 50.53
CA ALA A 516 -14.90 7.32 50.41
C ALA A 516 -15.63 7.76 51.72
N PRO A 517 -16.85 8.25 51.64
CA PRO A 517 -17.79 8.18 52.74
C PRO A 517 -18.82 7.04 52.57
N GLU A 518 -19.05 6.38 53.68
CA GLU A 518 -20.00 5.31 53.93
C GLU A 518 -21.47 5.75 53.84
N ALA A 519 -22.24 4.72 53.57
CA ALA A 519 -23.65 4.41 53.71
C ALA A 519 -24.57 5.34 54.50
N ASP A 520 -25.81 5.43 54.03
CA ASP A 520 -27.02 5.31 54.83
C ASP A 520 -28.18 4.79 53.95
N ALA A 521 -28.77 3.65 54.41
CA ALA A 521 -30.09 3.17 53.98
C ALA A 521 -31.15 3.63 55.00
N PRO A 522 -32.42 3.78 54.60
CA PRO A 522 -33.41 2.84 55.16
C PRO A 522 -34.55 2.43 54.19
N ALA A 523 -34.85 1.18 54.25
CA ALA A 523 -36.06 0.44 54.59
C ALA A 523 -37.45 0.88 54.07
N GLY A 524 -38.13 -0.12 53.48
CA GLY A 524 -39.56 -0.43 53.65
C GLY A 524 -40.45 -0.06 52.48
N THR A 525 -41.22 -0.93 51.87
CA THR A 525 -42.27 -1.85 52.25
C THR A 525 -43.03 -2.35 50.99
N SER A 526 -43.31 -3.65 51.02
CA SER A 526 -44.54 -4.33 50.54
C SER A 526 -45.03 -4.25 49.09
N GLY A 527 -45.07 -5.46 48.42
CA GLY A 527 -45.93 -5.80 47.27
C GLY A 527 -47.39 -5.90 47.67
N PRO A 528 -48.31 -6.61 46.95
CA PRO A 528 -48.19 -7.56 45.84
C PRO A 528 -49.23 -7.36 44.69
N GLY A 529 -49.21 -8.13 43.64
CA GLY A 529 -50.37 -8.31 42.76
C GLY A 529 -50.09 -8.71 41.30
N ASN A 530 -50.10 -9.96 41.03
CA ASN A 530 -50.50 -10.57 39.77
C ASN A 530 -52.01 -10.65 39.69
N PRO A 531 -52.78 -10.88 38.58
CA PRO A 531 -52.48 -11.77 37.48
C PRO A 531 -53.10 -11.40 36.08
N ASP A 532 -52.76 -12.26 35.11
CA ASP A 532 -53.53 -12.74 33.95
C ASP A 532 -53.70 -11.90 32.68
N GLY A 533 -53.41 -12.58 31.54
CA GLY A 533 -54.19 -12.44 30.33
C GLY A 533 -53.43 -12.52 29.01
N SER A 534 -53.19 -13.74 28.54
CA SER A 534 -53.40 -14.29 27.17
C SER A 534 -53.20 -13.42 25.94
N GLY A 535 -52.42 -13.93 24.98
CA GLY A 535 -52.58 -13.66 23.55
C GLY A 535 -51.28 -13.75 22.72
N GLY A 536 -50.95 -14.90 22.18
CA GLY A 536 -50.02 -15.02 21.02
C GLY A 536 -50.84 -14.96 19.73
N PRO A 537 -50.29 -15.33 18.55
CA PRO A 537 -48.93 -15.18 18.03
C PRO A 537 -48.92 -14.44 16.67
N ALA A 538 -47.79 -14.01 16.19
CA ALA A 538 -47.52 -13.90 14.75
C ALA A 538 -46.03 -13.80 14.45
N ASP A 539 -45.59 -14.74 13.64
CA ASP A 539 -44.31 -14.90 12.97
C ASP A 539 -43.87 -13.68 12.19
N HIS A 540 -42.56 -13.44 12.13
CA HIS A 540 -41.86 -13.27 10.87
C HIS A 540 -40.32 -13.42 11.05
N ASP A 541 -39.85 -14.52 10.50
CA ASP A 541 -38.50 -14.92 10.15
C ASP A 541 -37.70 -13.88 9.35
N GLY A 542 -36.40 -13.91 9.51
CA GLY A 542 -35.49 -13.18 8.62
C GLY A 542 -34.02 -13.19 9.00
N ALA A 543 -33.53 -14.22 9.67
CA ALA A 543 -32.08 -14.42 9.81
C ALA A 543 -31.56 -15.36 8.73
N ARG A 544 -30.81 -14.86 7.75
CA ARG A 544 -30.06 -15.69 6.79
C ARG A 544 -28.73 -16.10 7.40
N GLY A 545 -28.70 -17.25 8.03
CA GLY A 545 -27.49 -17.95 8.43
C GLY A 545 -26.94 -18.75 7.26
N TRP A 546 -25.68 -18.64 6.99
CA TRP A 546 -24.93 -19.53 6.11
C TRP A 546 -24.83 -20.91 6.76
N ARG A 547 -25.46 -21.91 6.17
CA ARG A 547 -25.26 -23.31 6.50
C ARG A 547 -24.32 -23.93 5.48
N ALA A 548 -23.25 -24.53 5.97
CA ALA A 548 -22.46 -25.53 5.26
C ALA A 548 -23.31 -26.78 5.08
N GLU A 549 -23.42 -27.30 3.88
CA GLU A 549 -23.87 -28.67 3.61
C GLU A 549 -22.70 -29.58 3.31
N PRO A 550 -22.77 -30.86 3.73
CA PRO A 550 -21.67 -31.81 3.61
C PRO A 550 -21.67 -32.55 2.28
N ASP A 551 -20.49 -33.02 1.93
CA ASP A 551 -20.10 -34.00 0.93
C ASP A 551 -21.18 -34.83 0.26
N ILE A 552 -21.19 -34.84 -1.09
CA ILE A 552 -21.45 -36.03 -1.89
C ILE A 552 -20.59 -36.00 -3.17
N ARG A 553 -19.64 -36.98 -3.18
CA ARG A 553 -18.92 -37.62 -4.30
C ARG A 553 -17.93 -36.78 -5.11
#